data_2559aa9530f05f87ff303a5f2ff37eca
#
_entry.id   2559aa9530f05f87ff303a5f2ff37eca
#
_cell.length_a   1.000
_cell.length_b   1.000
_cell.length_c   1.000
_cell.angle_alpha   90.00
_cell.angle_beta   90.00
_cell.angle_gamma   90.00
#
_symmetry.space_group_name_H-M   'P 1'
#
loop_
_entity.id
_entity.type
_entity.pdbx_description
1 polymer ?
#
loop_
_entity_poly.entity_id
_entity_poly.type
_entity_poly.pdbx_seq_one_letter_code
_entity_poly.pdbx_strand_id
1 'polypeptide(L)'
;MTLETLENGCRWEVLTEGQGRGKVMWKDLQVAAIVVKVNKKGVVSLAKDPRVSDGKTGHVTVTVPSHPGLRADLDIPFRYDIAFSAHFSGTKGFDGSNGLDGTNGTDGTMGSTDPNNPSPGGNGSDGTDGSPGGDGDRGGEGPPVQVGVALQPGGHPFLQISVHSQGKQNFYLVDPLGGSLTVTSSGGSGGSGGRGGRGGRGGSGGIGTPSGTDGRNGLDGRNGDDGPNGRDGSITVTYDPQAKPYLSTIHLPSVNGPKPAFREEPVPALW
;
A
#
# COMPACT_ATOMS: atom_id res chain seq x y z
N MET A 1 -0.19 -16.61 -24.06
CA MET A 1 -0.81 -15.88 -25.18
C MET A 1 -1.02 -16.88 -26.28
N THR A 2 -2.25 -17.20 -26.62
CA THR A 2 -2.58 -18.09 -27.72
C THR A 2 -2.91 -17.19 -28.91
N LEU A 3 -2.12 -17.23 -29.96
CA LEU A 3 -2.42 -16.56 -31.22
C LEU A 3 -3.11 -17.60 -32.12
N GLU A 4 -4.37 -17.40 -32.45
CA GLU A 4 -5.07 -18.16 -33.48
C GLU A 4 -5.07 -17.33 -34.77
N THR A 5 -4.45 -17.82 -35.82
CA THR A 5 -4.63 -17.29 -37.19
C THR A 5 -5.35 -18.34 -38.02
N LEU A 6 -6.42 -17.92 -38.69
CA LEU A 6 -7.10 -18.72 -39.70
C LEU A 6 -6.64 -18.29 -41.09
N GLU A 7 -5.83 -19.06 -41.71
CA GLU A 7 -5.60 -18.95 -43.15
C GLU A 7 -5.97 -20.27 -43.82
N ASN A 8 -6.80 -20.20 -44.83
CA ASN A 8 -7.20 -21.34 -45.68
C ASN A 8 -7.82 -22.55 -44.95
N GLY A 9 -8.57 -22.31 -43.86
CA GLY A 9 -9.25 -23.36 -43.12
C GLY A 9 -8.38 -24.23 -42.24
N CYS A 10 -7.10 -23.88 -42.06
CA CYS A 10 -6.20 -24.54 -41.12
C CYS A 10 -6.06 -23.74 -39.85
N ARG A 11 -6.27 -24.41 -38.74
CA ARG A 11 -6.07 -23.84 -37.40
C ARG A 11 -4.63 -23.99 -36.97
N TRP A 12 -3.94 -22.87 -36.71
CA TRP A 12 -2.57 -22.86 -36.17
C TRP A 12 -2.62 -22.45 -34.70
N GLU A 13 -2.14 -23.30 -33.83
CA GLU A 13 -1.93 -22.97 -32.43
C GLU A 13 -0.47 -22.59 -32.23
N VAL A 14 -0.21 -21.32 -31.93
CA VAL A 14 1.10 -20.89 -31.42
C VAL A 14 1.02 -20.95 -29.91
N LEU A 15 1.65 -21.94 -29.32
CA LEU A 15 1.66 -22.17 -27.88
C LEU A 15 2.80 -21.43 -27.20
N THR A 16 2.50 -20.90 -26.03
CA THR A 16 3.45 -20.30 -25.11
C THR A 16 4.54 -21.29 -24.74
N GLU A 17 5.73 -20.75 -24.49
CA GLU A 17 6.98 -21.37 -24.05
C GLU A 17 6.85 -22.81 -23.51
N GLY A 18 7.35 -23.78 -24.26
CA GLY A 18 7.65 -25.13 -23.78
C GLY A 18 6.56 -26.21 -23.89
N GLN A 19 5.33 -25.92 -24.31
CA GLN A 19 4.26 -26.93 -24.40
C GLN A 19 3.51 -26.87 -25.73
N GLY A 20 3.74 -27.82 -26.60
CA GLY A 20 3.02 -28.02 -27.87
C GLY A 20 3.82 -28.72 -28.97
N ARG A 21 3.14 -29.19 -30.02
CA ARG A 21 3.70 -29.97 -31.12
C ARG A 21 4.54 -29.14 -32.12
N GLY A 22 4.70 -27.85 -31.94
CA GLY A 22 5.61 -27.02 -32.73
C GLY A 22 6.39 -26.15 -31.77
N LYS A 23 7.49 -26.64 -31.24
CA LYS A 23 8.29 -25.97 -30.20
C LYS A 23 9.01 -24.75 -30.79
N VAL A 24 8.37 -23.57 -30.80
CA VAL A 24 9.06 -22.30 -30.99
C VAL A 24 9.36 -21.75 -29.60
N MET A 25 10.64 -21.65 -29.26
CA MET A 25 11.04 -21.04 -27.99
C MET A 25 10.98 -19.52 -28.11
N TRP A 26 10.74 -18.81 -27.00
CA TRP A 26 10.72 -17.34 -27.01
C TRP A 26 11.98 -16.71 -27.64
N LYS A 27 13.13 -17.33 -27.43
CA LYS A 27 14.41 -16.89 -28.04
C LYS A 27 14.44 -16.96 -29.57
N ASP A 28 13.58 -17.80 -30.15
CA ASP A 28 13.49 -18.02 -31.60
C ASP A 28 12.45 -17.07 -32.24
N LEU A 29 11.80 -16.23 -31.42
CA LEU A 29 10.85 -15.22 -31.86
C LEU A 29 11.48 -13.83 -31.90
N GLN A 30 11.16 -13.09 -32.93
CA GLN A 30 11.40 -11.65 -32.98
C GLN A 30 10.06 -10.95 -32.81
N VAL A 31 9.97 -10.11 -31.75
CA VAL A 31 8.76 -9.37 -31.41
C VAL A 31 9.03 -7.88 -31.60
N ALA A 32 8.26 -7.25 -32.47
CA ALA A 32 8.20 -5.80 -32.64
C ALA A 32 6.87 -5.30 -32.06
N ALA A 33 6.91 -4.20 -31.31
CA ALA A 33 5.72 -3.62 -30.69
C ALA A 33 5.74 -2.11 -30.84
N ILE A 34 4.57 -1.53 -31.16
CA ILE A 34 4.33 -0.09 -31.29
C ILE A 34 3.31 0.32 -30.25
N VAL A 35 3.58 1.40 -29.51
CA VAL A 35 2.77 1.96 -28.39
C VAL A 35 2.72 1.05 -27.15
N VAL A 36 2.77 -0.27 -27.30
CA VAL A 36 2.80 -1.25 -26.22
C VAL A 36 4.20 -1.85 -26.04
N LYS A 37 4.43 -2.47 -24.90
CA LYS A 37 5.65 -3.26 -24.63
C LYS A 37 5.28 -4.72 -24.43
N VAL A 38 6.08 -5.63 -24.96
CA VAL A 38 5.92 -7.07 -24.78
C VAL A 38 7.13 -7.60 -24.01
N ASN A 39 6.90 -8.27 -22.90
CA ASN A 39 7.99 -8.88 -22.14
C ASN A 39 8.30 -10.31 -22.62
N LYS A 40 9.38 -10.92 -22.11
CA LYS A 40 9.80 -12.29 -22.45
C LYS A 40 8.79 -13.38 -22.09
N LYS A 41 7.75 -13.06 -21.34
CA LYS A 41 6.63 -13.98 -21.01
C LYS A 41 5.41 -13.78 -21.92
N GLY A 42 5.54 -12.94 -22.96
CA GLY A 42 4.44 -12.60 -23.86
C GLY A 42 3.38 -11.67 -23.24
N VAL A 43 3.66 -11.08 -22.07
CA VAL A 43 2.74 -10.13 -21.45
C VAL A 43 2.87 -8.79 -22.16
N VAL A 44 1.75 -8.31 -22.67
CA VAL A 44 1.63 -6.99 -23.27
C VAL A 44 1.30 -5.98 -22.18
N SER A 45 2.00 -4.86 -22.15
CA SER A 45 1.78 -3.77 -21.22
C SER A 45 1.74 -2.43 -21.92
N LEU A 46 0.87 -1.53 -21.44
CA LEU A 46 0.76 -0.15 -21.88
C LEU A 46 1.51 0.76 -20.89
N ALA A 47 2.02 1.89 -21.37
CA ALA A 47 2.51 2.94 -20.50
C ALA A 47 1.36 3.45 -19.62
N LYS A 48 1.67 3.77 -18.34
CA LYS A 48 0.67 4.33 -17.42
C LYS A 48 0.20 5.72 -17.84
N ASP A 49 1.03 6.42 -18.58
CA ASP A 49 0.74 7.77 -19.08
C ASP A 49 -0.07 7.67 -20.37
N PRO A 50 -1.36 8.09 -20.37
CA PRO A 50 -2.23 7.98 -21.54
C PRO A 50 -1.79 8.86 -22.71
N ARG A 51 -0.97 9.88 -22.50
CA ARG A 51 -0.42 10.73 -23.56
C ARG A 51 0.39 9.94 -24.59
N VAL A 52 0.91 8.78 -24.22
CA VAL A 52 1.64 7.88 -25.11
C VAL A 52 0.69 7.12 -26.04
N SER A 53 -0.53 6.82 -25.57
CA SER A 53 -1.49 5.93 -26.25
C SER A 53 -2.72 6.62 -26.81
N ASP A 54 -2.96 7.87 -26.41
CA ASP A 54 -4.13 8.64 -26.85
C ASP A 54 -4.16 8.77 -28.38
N GLY A 55 -5.32 8.48 -28.98
CA GLY A 55 -5.54 8.49 -30.42
C GLY A 55 -4.76 7.40 -31.22
N LYS A 56 -4.16 6.41 -30.52
CA LYS A 56 -3.36 5.36 -31.15
C LYS A 56 -3.94 3.97 -30.87
N THR A 57 -3.51 3.01 -31.66
CA THR A 57 -3.76 1.58 -31.45
C THR A 57 -2.42 0.89 -31.18
N GLY A 58 -2.39 -0.02 -30.21
CA GLY A 58 -1.23 -0.85 -29.97
C GLY A 58 -1.08 -1.86 -31.10
N HIS A 59 0.15 -2.08 -31.55
CA HIS A 59 0.44 -3.07 -32.60
C HIS A 59 1.59 -3.97 -32.15
N VAL A 60 1.41 -5.28 -32.32
CA VAL A 60 2.44 -6.28 -32.03
C VAL A 60 2.61 -7.16 -33.25
N THR A 61 3.85 -7.24 -33.78
CA THR A 61 4.25 -8.18 -34.83
C THR A 61 5.16 -9.22 -34.21
N VAL A 62 4.87 -10.48 -34.46
CA VAL A 62 5.70 -11.61 -34.07
C VAL A 62 6.15 -12.34 -35.33
N THR A 63 7.47 -12.55 -35.48
CA THR A 63 8.07 -13.28 -36.62
C THR A 63 8.98 -14.37 -36.10
N VAL A 64 9.16 -15.40 -36.90
CA VAL A 64 10.12 -16.50 -36.68
C VAL A 64 11.24 -16.37 -37.71
N PRO A 65 12.43 -15.84 -37.36
CA PRO A 65 13.49 -15.57 -38.32
C PRO A 65 13.95 -16.81 -39.12
N SER A 66 13.91 -18.00 -38.50
CA SER A 66 14.22 -19.27 -39.17
C SER A 66 13.14 -19.73 -40.15
N HIS A 67 11.95 -19.12 -40.12
CA HIS A 67 10.80 -19.45 -40.96
C HIS A 67 10.11 -18.14 -41.39
N PRO A 68 10.64 -17.44 -42.41
CA PRO A 68 10.15 -16.09 -42.77
C PRO A 68 8.68 -16.01 -43.18
N GLY A 69 8.07 -17.14 -43.54
CA GLY A 69 6.63 -17.22 -43.81
C GLY A 69 5.75 -17.26 -42.56
N LEU A 70 6.33 -17.42 -41.36
CA LEU A 70 5.60 -17.43 -40.10
C LEU A 70 5.63 -16.02 -39.48
N ARG A 71 4.53 -15.30 -39.63
CA ARG A 71 4.29 -13.98 -39.09
C ARG A 71 2.90 -13.89 -38.50
N ALA A 72 2.77 -13.22 -37.40
CA ALA A 72 1.48 -12.85 -36.78
C ALA A 72 1.48 -11.36 -36.42
N ASP A 73 0.40 -10.69 -36.72
CA ASP A 73 0.18 -9.29 -36.42
C ASP A 73 -1.07 -9.19 -35.52
N LEU A 74 -1.02 -8.34 -34.49
CA LEU A 74 -2.11 -8.12 -33.56
C LEU A 74 -2.28 -6.62 -33.30
N ASP A 75 -3.47 -6.10 -33.61
CA ASP A 75 -3.89 -4.77 -33.22
C ASP A 75 -4.60 -4.82 -31.87
N ILE A 76 -4.22 -3.92 -30.96
CA ILE A 76 -4.72 -3.87 -29.59
C ILE A 76 -5.41 -2.51 -29.40
N PRO A 77 -6.75 -2.47 -29.49
CA PRO A 77 -7.49 -1.26 -29.17
C PRO A 77 -7.38 -0.99 -27.67
N PHE A 78 -7.15 0.27 -27.30
CA PHE A 78 -7.12 0.67 -25.90
C PHE A 78 -8.50 0.99 -25.40
N ARG A 79 -8.74 0.65 -24.13
CA ARG A 79 -10.01 0.89 -23.44
C ARG A 79 -9.77 1.90 -22.34
N TYR A 80 -10.58 2.95 -22.35
CA TYR A 80 -10.61 4.00 -21.35
C TYR A 80 -11.94 4.02 -20.58
N ASP A 81 -12.82 3.07 -20.88
CA ASP A 81 -14.12 2.79 -20.24
C ASP A 81 -14.01 1.87 -19.03
N ILE A 82 -12.89 1.95 -18.32
CA ILE A 82 -12.58 1.17 -17.11
C ILE A 82 -12.47 2.08 -15.89
N ALA A 83 -12.49 1.48 -14.70
CA ALA A 83 -12.25 2.21 -13.45
C ALA A 83 -10.76 2.43 -13.23
N PHE A 84 -10.37 3.70 -13.09
CA PHE A 84 -9.03 4.12 -12.71
C PHE A 84 -9.01 4.55 -11.24
N SER A 85 -7.81 4.57 -10.63
CA SER A 85 -7.64 5.06 -9.27
C SER A 85 -6.34 5.82 -9.07
N ALA A 86 -6.40 6.88 -8.26
CA ALA A 86 -5.26 7.65 -7.78
C ALA A 86 -5.35 7.72 -6.26
N HIS A 87 -4.40 7.08 -5.57
CA HIS A 87 -4.38 7.01 -4.11
C HIS A 87 -3.18 7.75 -3.57
N PHE A 88 -3.42 8.65 -2.63
CA PHE A 88 -2.43 9.35 -1.85
C PHE A 88 -2.69 9.11 -0.37
N SER A 89 -1.65 9.07 0.45
CA SER A 89 -1.80 8.85 1.89
C SER A 89 -0.77 9.66 2.68
N GLY A 90 -1.16 10.07 3.86
CA GLY A 90 -0.24 10.58 4.87
C GLY A 90 0.73 9.50 5.36
N THR A 91 1.76 9.90 6.09
CA THR A 91 2.73 8.99 6.71
C THR A 91 2.11 8.26 7.89
N LYS A 92 2.51 7.00 8.13
CA LYS A 92 2.17 6.30 9.37
C LYS A 92 2.80 7.02 10.57
N GLY A 93 2.09 7.11 11.70
CA GLY A 93 2.65 7.53 12.99
C GLY A 93 3.71 6.53 13.50
N PHE A 94 4.65 7.00 14.31
CA PHE A 94 5.62 6.12 14.95
C PHE A 94 4.96 5.28 16.02
N ASP A 95 5.41 4.01 16.14
CA ASP A 95 4.94 3.13 17.18
C ASP A 95 5.59 3.54 18.52
N GLY A 96 4.84 3.44 19.62
CA GLY A 96 5.32 3.71 20.97
C GLY A 96 6.40 2.72 21.39
N SER A 97 7.34 3.17 22.22
CA SER A 97 8.40 2.32 22.78
C SER A 97 7.84 1.34 23.81
N ASN A 98 8.39 0.13 23.86
CA ASN A 98 8.06 -0.79 24.92
C ASN A 98 8.64 -0.31 26.27
N GLY A 99 7.89 -0.54 27.33
CA GLY A 99 8.36 -0.35 28.70
C GLY A 99 9.46 -1.34 29.07
N LEU A 100 10.28 -0.96 30.01
CA LEU A 100 11.35 -1.82 30.56
C LEU A 100 10.78 -2.72 31.65
N ASP A 101 11.26 -3.97 31.68
CA ASP A 101 10.92 -4.91 32.74
C ASP A 101 11.51 -4.44 34.08
N GLY A 102 10.79 -4.67 35.16
CA GLY A 102 11.25 -4.47 36.52
C GLY A 102 12.36 -5.48 36.87
N THR A 103 13.20 -5.11 37.83
CA THR A 103 14.26 -5.99 38.34
C THR A 103 13.72 -6.92 39.43
N ASN A 104 14.21 -8.15 39.46
CA ASN A 104 13.86 -9.08 40.52
C ASN A 104 14.45 -8.61 41.85
N GLY A 105 13.74 -8.88 42.92
CA GLY A 105 14.25 -8.76 44.28
C GLY A 105 15.35 -9.78 44.57
N THR A 106 16.17 -9.50 45.56
CA THR A 106 17.22 -10.41 46.04
C THR A 106 16.66 -11.33 47.10
N ASP A 107 17.13 -12.58 47.13
CA ASP A 107 16.77 -13.54 48.18
C ASP A 107 17.33 -13.11 49.51
N GLY A 108 16.63 -13.44 50.57
CA GLY A 108 17.05 -13.24 51.97
C GLY A 108 18.23 -14.13 52.32
N THR A 109 19.08 -13.65 53.23
CA THR A 109 20.20 -14.42 53.73
C THR A 109 19.75 -15.63 54.53
N MET A 110 20.48 -16.74 54.44
CA MET A 110 20.18 -17.92 55.24
C MET A 110 20.57 -17.69 56.71
N GLY A 111 19.66 -18.03 57.59
CA GLY A 111 19.92 -18.20 59.04
C GLY A 111 20.21 -19.64 59.41
N SER A 112 20.21 -19.95 60.71
CA SER A 112 20.45 -21.29 61.24
C SER A 112 19.13 -21.92 61.75
N THR A 113 18.94 -23.19 61.38
CA THR A 113 17.84 -24.04 61.89
C THR A 113 18.35 -24.99 63.01
N ASP A 114 19.62 -24.87 63.43
CA ASP A 114 20.19 -25.68 64.53
C ASP A 114 19.45 -25.36 65.85
N PRO A 115 18.79 -26.33 66.48
CA PRO A 115 18.09 -26.12 67.76
C PRO A 115 18.99 -25.56 68.87
N ASN A 116 20.31 -25.79 68.84
CA ASN A 116 21.25 -25.31 69.81
C ASN A 116 21.80 -23.90 69.52
N ASN A 117 21.68 -23.45 68.28
CA ASN A 117 22.11 -22.10 67.84
C ASN A 117 21.21 -21.58 66.74
N PRO A 118 19.91 -21.33 67.02
CA PRO A 118 18.99 -20.83 65.99
C PRO A 118 19.30 -19.37 65.65
N SER A 119 19.16 -19.05 64.37
CA SER A 119 19.18 -17.65 63.89
C SER A 119 18.16 -17.41 62.83
N PRO A 120 17.57 -16.20 62.76
CA PRO A 120 16.53 -15.90 61.76
C PRO A 120 17.10 -15.88 60.34
N GLY A 121 16.28 -16.31 59.39
CA GLY A 121 16.50 -16.04 57.96
C GLY A 121 16.22 -14.56 57.64
N GLY A 122 16.97 -13.99 56.70
CA GLY A 122 16.73 -12.66 56.16
C GLY A 122 15.47 -12.62 55.30
N ASN A 123 14.84 -11.47 55.23
CA ASN A 123 13.71 -11.26 54.32
C ASN A 123 14.23 -11.11 52.88
N GLY A 124 13.48 -11.65 51.89
CA GLY A 124 13.67 -11.33 50.50
C GLY A 124 13.26 -9.87 50.21
N SER A 125 13.90 -9.22 49.25
CA SER A 125 13.53 -7.87 48.87
C SER A 125 12.42 -7.89 47.80
N ASP A 126 11.69 -6.82 47.72
CA ASP A 126 10.63 -6.65 46.70
C ASP A 126 11.24 -6.53 45.32
N GLY A 127 10.56 -7.07 44.29
CA GLY A 127 10.82 -6.78 42.90
C GLY A 127 10.32 -5.36 42.56
N THR A 128 10.93 -4.75 41.53
CA THR A 128 10.50 -3.42 41.09
C THR A 128 9.41 -3.52 40.02
N ASP A 129 8.59 -2.48 39.92
CA ASP A 129 7.56 -2.39 38.91
C ASP A 129 8.18 -2.30 37.50
N GLY A 130 7.49 -2.88 36.49
CA GLY A 130 7.78 -2.63 35.09
C GLY A 130 7.35 -1.20 34.69
N SER A 131 8.09 -0.59 33.78
CA SER A 131 7.72 0.75 33.31
C SER A 131 6.60 0.69 32.28
N PRO A 132 5.78 1.74 32.15
CA PRO A 132 4.75 1.80 31.14
C PRO A 132 5.35 1.83 29.71
N GLY A 133 4.63 1.29 28.74
CA GLY A 133 4.89 1.49 27.34
C GLY A 133 4.54 2.94 26.91
N GLY A 134 5.21 3.43 25.88
CA GLY A 134 4.92 4.73 25.29
C GLY A 134 3.70 4.66 24.38
N ASP A 135 2.99 5.78 24.26
CA ASP A 135 1.90 5.89 23.31
C ASP A 135 2.41 5.93 21.87
N GLY A 136 1.61 5.45 20.93
CA GLY A 136 1.87 5.60 19.50
C GLY A 136 1.59 7.02 19.02
N ASP A 137 2.37 7.49 18.07
CA ASP A 137 2.17 8.82 17.49
C ASP A 137 0.96 8.85 16.55
N ARG A 138 0.40 10.03 16.38
CA ARG A 138 -0.64 10.27 15.40
C ARG A 138 -0.13 10.06 13.97
N GLY A 139 -0.94 9.45 13.09
CA GLY A 139 -0.70 9.39 11.65
C GLY A 139 -0.69 10.78 11.00
N GLY A 140 0.14 10.94 9.96
CA GLY A 140 0.24 12.18 9.19
C GLY A 140 -1.07 12.50 8.46
N GLU A 141 -1.33 13.78 8.23
CA GLU A 141 -2.49 14.21 7.43
C GLU A 141 -2.34 13.75 5.96
N GLY A 142 -3.46 13.44 5.31
CA GLY A 142 -3.49 13.20 3.86
C GLY A 142 -3.01 14.43 3.08
N PRO A 143 -2.23 14.26 2.02
CA PRO A 143 -1.70 15.40 1.27
C PRO A 143 -2.79 16.13 0.49
N PRO A 144 -2.66 17.43 0.23
CA PRO A 144 -3.56 18.14 -0.67
C PRO A 144 -3.42 17.59 -2.10
N VAL A 145 -4.55 17.37 -2.76
CA VAL A 145 -4.63 16.87 -4.14
C VAL A 145 -5.33 17.89 -5.02
N GLN A 146 -4.74 18.16 -6.18
CA GLN A 146 -5.31 18.99 -7.22
C GLN A 146 -5.66 18.11 -8.42
N VAL A 147 -6.89 18.23 -8.91
CA VAL A 147 -7.41 17.50 -10.07
C VAL A 147 -7.79 18.51 -11.12
N GLY A 148 -7.16 18.44 -12.28
CA GLY A 148 -7.54 19.24 -13.46
C GLY A 148 -8.33 18.37 -14.43
N VAL A 149 -9.47 18.84 -14.93
CA VAL A 149 -10.34 18.08 -15.81
C VAL A 149 -10.66 18.91 -17.05
N ALA A 150 -10.29 18.38 -18.21
CA ALA A 150 -10.63 18.95 -19.51
C ALA A 150 -11.41 17.93 -20.34
N LEU A 151 -12.33 18.41 -21.18
CA LEU A 151 -12.96 17.58 -22.19
C LEU A 151 -12.07 17.57 -23.43
N GLN A 152 -11.73 16.36 -23.91
CA GLN A 152 -10.96 16.24 -25.17
C GLN A 152 -11.83 16.67 -26.35
N PRO A 153 -11.33 17.54 -27.24
CA PRO A 153 -12.04 17.87 -28.46
C PRO A 153 -12.20 16.65 -29.36
N GLY A 154 -13.42 16.39 -29.84
CA GLY A 154 -13.68 15.28 -30.76
C GLY A 154 -15.14 14.81 -30.75
N GLY A 155 -15.42 13.74 -31.50
CA GLY A 155 -16.78 13.18 -31.59
C GLY A 155 -17.17 12.30 -30.41
N HIS A 156 -16.20 11.82 -29.61
CA HIS A 156 -16.42 11.04 -28.40
C HIS A 156 -15.92 11.81 -27.16
N PRO A 157 -16.73 11.88 -26.09
CA PRO A 157 -16.41 12.71 -24.94
C PRO A 157 -15.36 12.03 -24.02
N PHE A 158 -14.08 12.07 -24.35
CA PHE A 158 -13.05 11.66 -23.42
C PHE A 158 -12.70 12.78 -22.43
N LEU A 159 -12.50 12.42 -21.16
CA LEU A 159 -11.98 13.31 -20.14
C LEU A 159 -10.46 13.14 -20.01
N GLN A 160 -9.74 14.22 -20.29
CA GLN A 160 -8.32 14.34 -19.91
C GLN A 160 -8.26 14.80 -18.47
N ILE A 161 -7.65 14.01 -17.61
CA ILE A 161 -7.58 14.31 -16.18
C ILE A 161 -6.12 14.31 -15.74
N SER A 162 -5.71 15.40 -15.08
CA SER A 162 -4.44 15.46 -14.37
C SER A 162 -4.68 15.42 -12.87
N VAL A 163 -3.91 14.61 -12.15
CA VAL A 163 -3.96 14.53 -10.69
C VAL A 163 -2.58 14.86 -10.14
N HIS A 164 -2.48 15.92 -9.38
CA HIS A 164 -1.23 16.42 -8.82
C HIS A 164 -1.27 16.40 -7.28
N SER A 165 -0.24 15.83 -6.67
CA SER A 165 -0.03 15.85 -5.22
C SER A 165 1.44 15.61 -4.88
N GLN A 166 2.00 16.32 -3.91
CA GLN A 166 3.37 16.13 -3.40
C GLN A 166 4.45 16.11 -4.51
N GLY A 167 4.33 16.97 -5.51
CA GLY A 167 5.28 17.03 -6.64
C GLY A 167 5.15 15.88 -7.65
N LYS A 168 4.22 14.96 -7.46
CA LYS A 168 3.89 13.90 -8.42
C LYS A 168 2.67 14.30 -9.23
N GLN A 169 2.73 14.07 -10.54
CA GLN A 169 1.62 14.31 -11.45
C GLN A 169 1.33 13.02 -12.23
N ASN A 170 0.07 12.62 -12.24
CA ASN A 170 -0.45 11.50 -13.01
C ASN A 170 -1.49 12.01 -14.01
N PHE A 171 -1.56 11.38 -15.16
CA PHE A 171 -2.54 11.70 -16.20
C PHE A 171 -3.43 10.49 -16.43
N TYR A 172 -4.70 10.76 -16.71
CA TYR A 172 -5.71 9.74 -17.00
C TYR A 172 -6.52 10.20 -18.20
N LEU A 173 -6.88 9.26 -19.07
CA LEU A 173 -7.88 9.42 -20.11
C LEU A 173 -9.05 8.52 -19.73
N VAL A 174 -10.20 9.10 -19.51
CA VAL A 174 -11.40 8.38 -19.02
C VAL A 174 -12.53 8.55 -20.04
N ASP A 175 -13.10 7.46 -20.46
CA ASP A 175 -14.36 7.46 -21.20
C ASP A 175 -15.54 7.57 -20.19
N PRO A 176 -16.20 8.71 -20.10
CA PRO A 176 -17.24 8.91 -19.08
C PRO A 176 -18.50 8.08 -19.33
N LEU A 177 -18.65 7.44 -20.49
CA LEU A 177 -19.82 6.60 -20.79
C LEU A 177 -19.71 5.19 -20.17
N GLY A 178 -18.54 4.80 -19.65
CA GLY A 178 -18.35 3.49 -19.03
C GLY A 178 -17.21 3.44 -18.03
N GLY A 179 -16.32 4.42 -18.04
CA GLY A 179 -15.18 4.52 -17.15
C GLY A 179 -15.40 5.46 -15.97
N SER A 180 -14.48 5.42 -15.03
CA SER A 180 -14.47 6.31 -13.86
C SER A 180 -13.06 6.53 -13.33
N LEU A 181 -12.87 7.59 -12.53
CA LEU A 181 -11.66 7.83 -11.78
C LEU A 181 -11.99 8.02 -10.30
N THR A 182 -11.41 7.22 -9.43
CA THR A 182 -11.47 7.43 -7.99
C THR A 182 -10.19 8.09 -7.51
N VAL A 183 -10.30 9.24 -6.84
CA VAL A 183 -9.15 9.94 -6.25
C VAL A 183 -9.34 10.00 -4.75
N THR A 184 -8.35 9.51 -3.99
CA THR A 184 -8.36 9.55 -2.53
C THR A 184 -7.11 10.22 -1.98
N SER A 185 -7.27 10.91 -0.88
CA SER A 185 -6.18 11.45 -0.08
C SER A 185 -6.44 11.11 1.39
N SER A 186 -6.04 9.92 1.79
CA SER A 186 -6.29 9.41 3.13
C SER A 186 -5.24 9.87 4.14
N GLY A 187 -5.63 10.10 5.37
CA GLY A 187 -4.69 10.24 6.48
C GLY A 187 -3.87 8.96 6.68
N GLY A 188 -2.68 9.09 7.23
CA GLY A 188 -1.86 7.96 7.63
C GLY A 188 -2.45 7.24 8.84
N SER A 189 -2.17 5.95 9.00
CA SER A 189 -2.53 5.24 10.23
C SER A 189 -1.72 5.75 11.41
N GLY A 190 -2.33 5.76 12.61
CA GLY A 190 -1.59 5.98 13.84
C GLY A 190 -0.55 4.89 14.11
N GLY A 191 0.42 5.17 14.95
CA GLY A 191 1.35 4.19 15.49
C GLY A 191 0.68 3.33 16.55
N SER A 192 1.15 2.10 16.74
CA SER A 192 0.69 1.23 17.81
C SER A 192 1.30 1.64 19.14
N GLY A 193 0.54 1.54 20.24
CA GLY A 193 1.08 1.71 21.59
C GLY A 193 2.12 0.64 21.93
N GLY A 194 3.15 1.02 22.69
CA GLY A 194 4.17 0.12 23.21
C GLY A 194 3.61 -0.79 24.31
N ARG A 195 4.20 -1.95 24.51
CA ARG A 195 3.84 -2.83 25.61
C ARG A 195 4.46 -2.34 26.90
N GLY A 196 3.72 -2.45 28.01
CA GLY A 196 4.29 -2.26 29.35
C GLY A 196 5.32 -3.35 29.69
N GLY A 197 6.33 -2.99 30.45
CA GLY A 197 7.31 -3.91 31.00
C GLY A 197 6.67 -4.82 32.04
N ARG A 198 7.21 -6.00 32.26
CA ARG A 198 6.78 -6.92 33.33
C ARG A 198 7.35 -6.49 34.67
N GLY A 199 6.56 -6.66 35.75
CA GLY A 199 7.06 -6.50 37.10
C GLY A 199 8.13 -7.55 37.44
N GLY A 200 9.15 -7.15 38.22
CA GLY A 200 10.14 -8.06 38.75
C GLY A 200 9.55 -9.00 39.81
N ARG A 201 10.10 -10.20 39.96
CA ARG A 201 9.69 -11.10 41.02
C ARG A 201 10.31 -10.66 42.34
N GLY A 202 9.57 -10.80 43.46
CA GLY A 202 10.14 -10.68 44.81
C GLY A 202 11.17 -11.80 45.07
N GLY A 203 12.16 -11.49 45.85
CA GLY A 203 13.14 -12.48 46.36
C GLY A 203 12.51 -13.42 47.38
N SER A 204 12.99 -14.65 47.48
CA SER A 204 12.53 -15.59 48.49
C SER A 204 13.11 -15.25 49.86
N GLY A 205 12.30 -15.47 50.91
CA GLY A 205 12.81 -15.38 52.31
C GLY A 205 13.88 -16.44 52.60
N GLY A 206 14.90 -16.08 53.33
CA GLY A 206 15.95 -17.00 53.78
C GLY A 206 15.43 -18.02 54.77
N ILE A 207 15.97 -19.26 54.70
CA ILE A 207 15.69 -20.31 55.66
C ILE A 207 16.34 -19.94 56.98
N GLY A 208 15.65 -20.12 58.11
CA GLY A 208 16.15 -19.86 59.44
C GLY A 208 15.09 -20.13 60.51
N THR A 209 15.37 -19.79 61.77
CA THR A 209 14.41 -19.90 62.86
C THR A 209 14.28 -18.55 63.58
N PRO A 210 13.21 -17.76 63.28
CA PRO A 210 12.17 -18.00 62.27
C PRO A 210 12.69 -17.82 60.83
N SER A 211 11.97 -18.35 59.82
CA SER A 211 12.26 -18.08 58.42
C SER A 211 11.94 -16.63 58.06
N GLY A 212 12.73 -16.08 57.09
CA GLY A 212 12.43 -14.79 56.48
C GLY A 212 11.15 -14.82 55.66
N THR A 213 10.60 -13.67 55.37
CA THR A 213 9.41 -13.47 54.51
C THR A 213 9.85 -13.25 53.05
N ASP A 214 9.05 -13.73 52.13
CA ASP A 214 9.26 -13.44 50.69
C ASP A 214 8.96 -11.94 50.39
N GLY A 215 9.78 -11.39 49.47
CA GLY A 215 9.52 -10.09 48.87
C GLY A 215 8.28 -10.13 47.96
N ARG A 216 7.68 -8.97 47.73
CA ARG A 216 6.52 -8.82 46.82
C ARG A 216 6.98 -8.73 45.38
N ASN A 217 6.15 -9.27 44.48
CA ASN A 217 6.36 -9.03 43.05
C ASN A 217 6.03 -7.56 42.72
N GLY A 218 6.81 -6.95 41.83
CA GLY A 218 6.48 -5.70 41.18
C GLY A 218 5.24 -5.85 40.28
N LEU A 219 4.61 -4.75 39.98
CA LEU A 219 3.47 -4.68 39.08
C LEU A 219 3.93 -4.56 37.63
N ASP A 220 3.14 -5.12 36.70
CA ASP A 220 3.36 -4.90 35.28
C ASP A 220 3.07 -3.45 34.90
N GLY A 221 3.90 -2.88 34.01
CA GLY A 221 3.65 -1.58 33.41
C GLY A 221 2.40 -1.60 32.52
N ARG A 222 1.73 -0.47 32.41
CA ARG A 222 0.59 -0.32 31.50
C ARG A 222 1.06 -0.28 30.04
N ASN A 223 0.27 -0.84 29.12
CA ASN A 223 0.49 -0.62 27.70
C ASN A 223 0.21 0.85 27.34
N GLY A 224 0.96 1.39 26.38
CA GLY A 224 0.63 2.66 25.76
C GLY A 224 -0.62 2.56 24.87
N ASP A 225 -1.23 3.67 24.60
CA ASP A 225 -2.39 3.77 23.72
C ASP A 225 -1.95 3.86 22.24
N ASP A 226 -2.80 3.34 21.32
CA ASP A 226 -2.58 3.52 19.89
C ASP A 226 -2.79 4.99 19.51
N GLY A 227 -1.91 5.50 18.64
CA GLY A 227 -2.04 6.83 18.07
C GLY A 227 -3.28 6.93 17.16
N PRO A 228 -3.96 8.07 17.11
CA PRO A 228 -5.08 8.28 16.21
C PRO A 228 -4.62 8.37 14.75
N ASN A 229 -5.48 7.98 13.80
CA ASN A 229 -5.22 8.18 12.38
C ASN A 229 -5.17 9.68 12.06
N GLY A 230 -4.40 10.03 11.02
CA GLY A 230 -4.42 11.36 10.40
C GLY A 230 -5.78 11.65 9.75
N ARG A 231 -6.04 12.90 9.45
CA ARG A 231 -7.23 13.31 8.69
C ARG A 231 -6.97 13.16 7.20
N ASP A 232 -8.05 12.94 6.43
CA ASP A 232 -7.97 12.95 4.97
C ASP A 232 -7.58 14.35 4.48
N GLY A 233 -6.83 14.39 3.38
CA GLY A 233 -6.39 15.62 2.74
C GLY A 233 -7.49 16.31 1.94
N SER A 234 -7.26 17.56 1.60
CA SER A 234 -8.16 18.32 0.75
C SER A 234 -8.02 17.89 -0.71
N ILE A 235 -9.14 17.78 -1.44
CA ILE A 235 -9.16 17.56 -2.87
C ILE A 235 -9.84 18.77 -3.53
N THR A 236 -9.14 19.39 -4.48
CA THR A 236 -9.67 20.49 -5.28
C THR A 236 -9.75 20.03 -6.73
N VAL A 237 -10.93 20.13 -7.34
CA VAL A 237 -11.17 19.80 -8.75
C VAL A 237 -11.39 21.11 -9.51
N THR A 238 -10.50 21.40 -10.45
CA THR A 238 -10.67 22.48 -11.44
C THR A 238 -11.07 21.84 -12.75
N TYR A 239 -12.19 22.29 -13.32
CA TYR A 239 -12.75 21.63 -14.49
C TYR A 239 -13.20 22.63 -15.55
N ASP A 240 -13.02 22.27 -16.82
CA ASP A 240 -13.57 23.00 -17.95
C ASP A 240 -15.09 22.94 -17.93
N PRO A 241 -15.81 24.05 -18.24
CA PRO A 241 -17.27 24.05 -18.28
C PRO A 241 -17.89 22.94 -19.15
N GLN A 242 -17.23 22.54 -20.23
CA GLN A 242 -17.68 21.46 -21.10
C GLN A 242 -17.59 20.07 -20.46
N ALA A 243 -16.69 19.89 -19.50
CA ALA A 243 -16.53 18.64 -18.74
C ALA A 243 -17.59 18.47 -17.62
N LYS A 244 -18.32 19.54 -17.28
CA LYS A 244 -19.29 19.56 -16.17
C LYS A 244 -20.32 18.41 -16.20
N PRO A 245 -20.94 18.02 -17.34
CA PRO A 245 -21.90 16.93 -17.37
C PRO A 245 -21.33 15.57 -16.95
N TYR A 246 -20.01 15.41 -17.02
CA TYR A 246 -19.31 14.14 -16.80
C TYR A 246 -18.59 14.05 -15.46
N LEU A 247 -18.68 15.07 -14.60
CA LEU A 247 -18.01 15.08 -13.29
C LEU A 247 -18.47 13.97 -12.35
N SER A 248 -19.66 13.41 -12.57
CA SER A 248 -20.16 12.27 -11.81
C SER A 248 -19.31 11.00 -11.95
N THR A 249 -18.47 10.90 -12.99
CA THR A 249 -17.53 9.79 -13.18
C THR A 249 -16.28 9.93 -12.33
N ILE A 250 -16.09 11.09 -11.66
CA ILE A 250 -14.95 11.34 -10.77
C ILE A 250 -15.42 11.16 -9.32
N HIS A 251 -14.96 10.09 -8.68
CA HIS A 251 -15.33 9.75 -7.31
C HIS A 251 -14.26 10.26 -6.35
N LEU A 252 -14.68 11.03 -5.36
CA LEU A 252 -13.79 11.70 -4.39
C LEU A 252 -14.21 11.33 -2.96
N PRO A 253 -14.06 10.07 -2.53
CA PRO A 253 -14.44 9.68 -1.18
C PRO A 253 -13.52 10.35 -0.15
N SER A 254 -14.11 10.87 0.91
CA SER A 254 -13.42 11.38 2.10
C SER A 254 -14.24 10.98 3.32
N VAL A 255 -13.59 10.45 4.34
CA VAL A 255 -14.24 9.93 5.55
C VAL A 255 -14.16 10.95 6.70
N ASN A 256 -12.98 11.52 6.92
CA ASN A 256 -12.71 12.39 8.06
C ASN A 256 -12.00 13.70 7.67
N GLY A 257 -12.02 14.04 6.40
CA GLY A 257 -11.42 15.25 5.83
C GLY A 257 -12.41 16.29 5.35
N PRO A 258 -11.91 17.36 4.73
CA PRO A 258 -12.75 18.38 4.14
C PRO A 258 -13.50 17.83 2.93
N LYS A 259 -14.68 18.37 2.66
CA LYS A 259 -15.43 18.08 1.43
C LYS A 259 -14.62 18.54 0.20
N PRO A 260 -14.64 17.77 -0.90
CA PRO A 260 -13.99 18.19 -2.14
C PRO A 260 -14.53 19.55 -2.64
N ALA A 261 -13.61 20.41 -3.07
CA ALA A 261 -13.93 21.70 -3.64
C ALA A 261 -13.93 21.62 -5.18
N PHE A 262 -14.93 22.22 -5.81
CA PHE A 262 -15.06 22.26 -7.26
C PHE A 262 -14.95 23.72 -7.75
N ARG A 263 -14.13 23.94 -8.78
CA ARG A 263 -13.93 25.24 -9.43
C ARG A 263 -14.17 25.09 -10.92
N GLU A 264 -15.12 25.87 -11.43
CA GLU A 264 -15.37 25.96 -12.87
C GLU A 264 -14.47 27.03 -13.47
N GLU A 265 -13.49 26.64 -14.22
CA GLU A 265 -12.51 27.53 -14.87
C GLU A 265 -12.17 26.92 -16.24
N PRO A 266 -11.86 27.74 -17.26
CA PRO A 266 -11.36 27.20 -18.53
C PRO A 266 -10.09 26.37 -18.30
N VAL A 267 -10.15 25.09 -18.59
CA VAL A 267 -9.00 24.19 -18.55
C VAL A 267 -8.67 23.81 -19.99
N PRO A 268 -7.52 24.23 -20.53
CA PRO A 268 -7.13 23.84 -21.88
C PRO A 268 -6.90 22.32 -21.93
N ALA A 269 -6.92 21.75 -23.13
CA ALA A 269 -6.51 20.38 -23.34
C ALA A 269 -5.16 20.14 -22.64
N LEU A 270 -5.06 19.07 -21.86
CA LEU A 270 -3.89 18.80 -21.02
C LEU A 270 -2.72 18.25 -21.82
N TRP A 271 -2.95 17.72 -23.05
CA TRP A 271 -1.96 17.27 -24.03
C TRP A 271 -2.55 17.24 -25.44
#